data_d589282da2c6a6bbeb7d0d36e1c23dc4
#
_entry.id   d589282da2c6a6bbeb7d0d36e1c23dc4
#
_cell.length_a   1.000
_cell.length_b   1.000
_cell.length_c   1.000
_cell.angle_alpha   90.00
_cell.angle_beta   90.00
_cell.angle_gamma   90.00
#
_symmetry.space_group_name_H-M   'P 1'
#
loop_
_entity.id
_entity.type
_entity.pdbx_description
1 polymer ?
#
loop_
_entity_poly.entity_id
_entity_poly.type
_entity_poly.pdbx_seq_one_letter_code
_entity_poly.pdbx_strand_id
1 'polypeptide(L)'
;KPIPGITNPVVTVTGVDSNGTYKDALLLAQSKGLLETSWNTKYPEYLTAFAVEGYARANGGENKNPQYDSAGNMIHATWEGTSWMWYPGNDVTLKNTSSYPETTLGGTKVPSTNEFSIVLSYDTTRFDW
;
A
#
# COMPACT_ATOMS: atom_id res chain seq x y z
N LYS A 1 8.40 5.29 -1.72
CA LYS A 1 9.34 6.12 -2.51
C LYS A 1 8.61 7.29 -3.14
N PRO A 2 9.27 8.44 -3.30
CA PRO A 2 8.69 9.55 -4.04
C PRO A 2 8.37 9.12 -5.48
N ILE A 3 7.30 9.68 -6.00
CA ILE A 3 6.90 9.43 -7.39
C ILE A 3 7.62 10.45 -8.26
N PRO A 4 8.46 10.03 -9.23
CA PRO A 4 9.20 10.97 -10.06
C PRO A 4 8.26 11.92 -10.82
N GLY A 5 8.58 13.20 -10.82
CA GLY A 5 7.80 14.21 -11.52
C GLY A 5 6.49 14.63 -10.86
N ILE A 6 6.19 14.07 -9.69
CA ILE A 6 4.98 14.40 -8.93
C ILE A 6 5.39 14.84 -7.53
N THR A 7 4.84 15.96 -7.06
CA THR A 7 4.98 16.37 -5.68
C THR A 7 4.21 15.38 -4.81
N ASN A 8 4.86 14.84 -3.78
CA ASN A 8 4.21 13.89 -2.89
C ASN A 8 3.08 14.58 -2.14
N PRO A 9 1.84 14.13 -2.30
CA PRO A 9 0.72 14.71 -1.58
C PRO A 9 0.83 14.37 -0.10
N VAL A 10 0.51 15.36 0.74
CA VAL A 10 0.41 15.19 2.18
C VAL A 10 -1.03 15.42 2.59
N VAL A 11 -1.62 14.44 3.24
CA VAL A 11 -2.98 14.50 3.76
C VAL A 11 -2.90 14.47 5.28
N THR A 12 -3.54 15.44 5.92
CA THR A 12 -3.60 15.51 7.38
C THR A 12 -5.02 15.22 7.85
N VAL A 13 -5.14 14.31 8.80
CA VAL A 13 -6.42 13.96 9.40
C VAL A 13 -6.29 13.97 10.92
N THR A 14 -7.33 14.43 11.59
CA THR A 14 -7.41 14.47 13.06
C THR A 14 -8.54 13.58 13.55
N GLY A 15 -8.47 13.17 14.80
CA GLY A 15 -9.51 12.38 15.44
C GLY A 15 -9.37 10.86 15.23
N VAL A 16 -8.18 10.39 14.90
CA VAL A 16 -7.91 8.97 14.76
C VAL A 16 -8.02 8.28 16.12
N ASP A 17 -8.77 7.17 16.17
CA ASP A 17 -8.91 6.38 17.37
C ASP A 17 -7.57 5.73 17.74
N SER A 18 -7.10 5.98 18.96
CA SER A 18 -5.84 5.40 19.45
C SER A 18 -5.87 3.87 19.60
N ASN A 19 -7.05 3.27 19.57
CA ASN A 19 -7.23 1.82 19.59
C ASN A 19 -7.44 1.25 18.17
N GLY A 20 -7.45 2.09 17.14
CA GLY A 20 -7.65 1.70 15.77
C GLY A 20 -6.38 1.19 15.10
N THR A 21 -6.53 0.78 13.86
CA THR A 21 -5.45 0.34 12.98
C THR A 21 -5.06 1.43 12.00
N TYR A 22 -3.95 1.23 11.27
CA TYR A 22 -3.59 2.14 10.18
C TYR A 22 -4.67 2.17 9.09
N LYS A 23 -5.35 1.06 8.84
CA LYS A 23 -6.51 1.03 7.94
C LYS A 23 -7.61 1.97 8.45
N ASP A 24 -7.91 1.94 9.74
CA ASP A 24 -8.92 2.81 10.33
C ASP A 24 -8.58 4.29 10.15
N ALA A 25 -7.30 4.64 10.26
CA ALA A 25 -6.83 6.01 10.01
C ALA A 25 -7.08 6.42 8.55
N LEU A 26 -6.78 5.54 7.59
CA LEU A 26 -7.04 5.79 6.18
C LEU A 26 -8.54 5.91 5.89
N LEU A 27 -9.36 5.05 6.50
CA LEU A 27 -10.82 5.10 6.34
C LEU A 27 -11.40 6.39 6.93
N LEU A 28 -10.86 6.87 8.03
CA LEU A 28 -11.26 8.15 8.58
C LEU A 28 -10.97 9.30 7.61
N ALA A 29 -9.78 9.33 7.02
CA ALA A 29 -9.43 10.32 6.02
C ALA A 29 -10.35 10.22 4.80
N GLN A 30 -10.69 9.03 4.37
CA GLN A 30 -11.64 8.80 3.28
C GLN A 30 -13.03 9.35 3.64
N SER A 31 -13.50 9.13 4.85
CA SER A 31 -14.79 9.63 5.30
C SER A 31 -14.89 11.16 5.29
N LYS A 32 -13.74 11.82 5.39
CA LYS A 32 -13.62 13.27 5.32
C LYS A 32 -13.37 13.79 3.89
N GLY A 33 -13.40 12.91 2.90
CA GLY A 33 -13.21 13.28 1.51
C GLY A 33 -11.77 13.63 1.11
N LEU A 34 -10.79 13.25 1.93
CA LEU A 34 -9.38 13.61 1.69
C LEU A 34 -8.66 12.64 0.75
N LEU A 35 -9.11 11.40 0.70
CA LEU A 35 -8.53 10.35 -0.12
C LEU A 35 -9.55 9.25 -0.34
N GLU A 36 -9.23 8.32 -1.23
CA GLU A 36 -10.03 7.12 -1.47
C GLU A 36 -9.14 5.88 -1.41
N THR A 37 -9.71 4.79 -0.91
CA THR A 37 -9.02 3.51 -0.78
C THR A 37 -9.92 2.39 -1.27
N SER A 38 -9.29 1.32 -1.76
CA SER A 38 -9.95 0.04 -2.00
C SER A 38 -9.18 -1.05 -1.31
N TRP A 39 -9.88 -2.09 -0.89
CA TRP A 39 -9.31 -3.16 -0.08
C TRP A 39 -9.63 -4.51 -0.71
N ASN A 40 -8.73 -5.47 -0.51
CA ASN A 40 -8.92 -6.80 -1.04
C ASN A 40 -10.18 -7.42 -0.42
N THR A 41 -11.02 -8.03 -1.25
CA THR A 41 -12.29 -8.59 -0.78
C THR A 41 -12.12 -9.84 0.06
N LYS A 42 -11.09 -10.65 -0.22
CA LYS A 42 -10.78 -11.86 0.52
C LYS A 42 -9.91 -11.57 1.75
N TYR A 43 -9.00 -10.62 1.63
CA TYR A 43 -8.08 -10.23 2.70
C TYR A 43 -8.20 -8.71 2.94
N PRO A 44 -9.25 -8.27 3.65
CA PRO A 44 -9.58 -6.84 3.73
C PRO A 44 -8.58 -5.97 4.49
N GLU A 45 -7.52 -6.55 5.03
CA GLU A 45 -6.41 -5.82 5.64
C GLU A 45 -5.40 -5.27 4.61
N TYR A 46 -5.52 -5.69 3.33
CA TYR A 46 -4.61 -5.31 2.26
C TYR A 46 -5.21 -4.23 1.37
N LEU A 47 -4.48 -3.15 1.20
CA LEU A 47 -4.83 -2.06 0.30
C LEU A 47 -4.61 -2.49 -1.15
N THR A 48 -5.62 -2.32 -2.01
CA THR A 48 -5.53 -2.66 -3.43
C THR A 48 -5.54 -1.44 -4.34
N ALA A 49 -6.05 -0.31 -3.89
CA ALA A 49 -6.05 0.92 -4.65
C ALA A 49 -6.05 2.12 -3.71
N PHE A 50 -5.45 3.20 -4.17
CA PHE A 50 -5.36 4.43 -3.42
C PHE A 50 -5.45 5.62 -4.38
N ALA A 51 -6.21 6.63 -3.98
CA ALA A 51 -6.34 7.85 -4.75
C ALA A 51 -6.33 9.08 -3.84
N VAL A 52 -5.64 10.09 -4.29
CA VAL A 52 -5.72 11.45 -3.78
C VAL A 52 -5.98 12.36 -4.98
N GLU A 53 -6.32 13.62 -4.74
CA GLU A 53 -6.56 14.56 -5.83
C GLU A 53 -5.39 14.58 -6.81
N GLY A 54 -5.69 14.35 -8.07
CA GLY A 54 -4.71 14.35 -9.14
C GLY A 54 -3.88 13.08 -9.30
N TYR A 55 -4.11 12.07 -8.46
CA TYR A 55 -3.35 10.82 -8.54
C TYR A 55 -4.17 9.62 -8.06
N ALA A 56 -4.29 8.61 -8.91
CA ALA A 56 -4.98 7.37 -8.58
C ALA A 56 -4.25 6.18 -9.18
N ARG A 57 -3.98 5.16 -8.37
CA ARG A 57 -3.34 3.92 -8.82
C ARG A 57 -3.92 2.72 -8.09
N ALA A 58 -3.98 1.60 -8.81
CA ALA A 58 -4.41 0.32 -8.26
C ALA A 58 -3.31 -0.72 -8.42
N ASN A 59 -3.29 -1.70 -7.51
CA ASN A 59 -2.38 -2.83 -7.61
C ASN A 59 -2.68 -3.61 -8.88
N GLY A 60 -1.63 -4.09 -9.54
CA GLY A 60 -1.77 -4.90 -10.72
C GLY A 60 -0.47 -5.58 -11.08
N GLY A 61 -0.55 -6.54 -11.97
CA GLY A 61 0.62 -7.26 -12.45
C GLY A 61 0.23 -8.45 -13.30
N GLU A 62 1.23 -9.10 -13.84
CA GLU A 62 1.05 -10.27 -14.69
C GLU A 62 2.23 -11.22 -14.58
N ASN A 63 1.96 -12.49 -14.88
CA ASN A 63 2.99 -13.48 -15.08
C ASN A 63 3.48 -13.42 -16.52
N LYS A 64 4.77 -13.15 -16.70
CA LYS A 64 5.41 -13.08 -18.02
C LYS A 64 6.19 -14.35 -18.29
N ASN A 65 6.31 -14.70 -19.58
CA ASN A 65 7.03 -15.87 -20.04
C ASN A 65 6.62 -17.14 -19.31
N PRO A 66 5.31 -17.45 -19.24
CA PRO A 66 4.84 -18.60 -18.49
C PRO A 66 5.29 -19.91 -19.12
N GLN A 67 5.63 -20.87 -18.27
CA GLN A 67 5.90 -22.25 -18.67
C GLN A 67 4.85 -23.16 -18.07
N TYR A 68 4.39 -24.13 -18.87
CA TYR A 68 3.30 -25.01 -18.49
C TYR A 68 3.78 -26.47 -18.51
N ASP A 69 3.18 -27.30 -17.65
CA ASP A 69 3.37 -28.72 -17.71
C ASP A 69 2.48 -29.35 -18.81
N SER A 70 2.56 -30.68 -18.97
CA SER A 70 1.78 -31.38 -19.97
C SER A 70 0.27 -31.37 -19.72
N ALA A 71 -0.14 -31.07 -18.50
CA ALA A 71 -1.56 -30.94 -18.11
C ALA A 71 -2.09 -29.51 -18.28
N GLY A 72 -1.25 -28.56 -18.70
CA GLY A 72 -1.65 -27.17 -18.89
C GLY A 72 -1.55 -26.31 -17.63
N ASN A 73 -0.90 -26.79 -16.57
CA ASN A 73 -0.69 -26.01 -15.36
C ASN A 73 0.57 -25.15 -15.49
N MET A 74 0.47 -23.90 -15.08
CA MET A 74 1.62 -23.00 -15.05
C MET A 74 2.59 -23.42 -13.95
N ILE A 75 3.83 -23.72 -14.32
CA ILE A 75 4.86 -24.21 -13.41
C ILE A 75 5.98 -23.19 -13.15
N HIS A 76 6.20 -22.28 -14.07
CA HIS A 76 7.19 -21.20 -13.94
C HIS A 76 6.67 -19.95 -14.66
N ALA A 77 7.00 -18.79 -14.10
CA ALA A 77 6.77 -17.51 -14.75
C ALA A 77 7.64 -16.44 -14.10
N THR A 78 7.71 -15.27 -14.74
CA THR A 78 8.25 -14.07 -14.13
C THR A 78 7.08 -13.18 -13.76
N TRP A 79 6.87 -12.97 -12.48
CA TRP A 79 5.88 -12.02 -11.99
C TRP A 79 6.45 -10.60 -12.08
N GLU A 80 5.69 -9.71 -12.71
CA GLU A 80 5.94 -8.28 -12.66
C GLU A 80 4.67 -7.58 -12.23
N GLY A 81 4.76 -6.78 -11.18
CA GLY A 81 3.60 -6.08 -10.67
C GLY A 81 3.97 -4.78 -9.97
N THR A 82 2.99 -3.92 -9.82
CA THR A 82 3.11 -2.67 -9.07
C THR A 82 2.02 -2.65 -8.03
N SER A 83 2.39 -2.34 -6.80
CA SER A 83 1.46 -2.39 -5.68
C SER A 83 1.76 -1.31 -4.65
N TRP A 84 0.73 -0.96 -3.90
CA TRP A 84 0.86 -0.06 -2.78
C TRP A 84 1.55 -0.78 -1.62
N MET A 85 2.68 -0.23 -1.23
CA MET A 85 3.43 -0.63 -0.04
C MET A 85 3.32 0.49 0.99
N TRP A 86 3.47 0.15 2.26
CA TRP A 86 3.29 1.12 3.32
C TRP A 86 4.43 1.05 4.33
N TYR A 87 4.66 2.19 4.97
CA TYR A 87 5.69 2.31 6.00
C TYR A 87 5.12 3.13 7.16
N PRO A 88 5.24 2.67 8.39
CA PRO A 88 4.90 3.49 9.55
C PRO A 88 6.01 4.50 9.83
N GLY A 89 5.67 5.66 10.36
CA GLY A 89 6.68 6.61 10.80
C GLY A 89 6.25 8.05 10.69
N ASN A 90 7.11 8.90 11.21
CA ASN A 90 6.92 10.35 11.22
C ASN A 90 7.78 11.06 10.19
N ASP A 91 8.53 10.34 9.41
CA ASP A 91 9.39 10.89 8.38
C ASP A 91 8.97 10.36 7.01
N VAL A 92 8.39 11.23 6.21
CA VAL A 92 7.97 10.90 4.85
C VAL A 92 9.13 10.53 3.95
N THR A 93 10.34 10.84 4.32
CA THR A 93 11.49 10.46 3.52
C THR A 93 11.84 8.98 3.63
N LEU A 94 11.63 8.34 4.76
CA LEU A 94 11.88 6.94 5.07
C LEU A 94 12.90 6.26 4.15
N LYS A 95 13.85 7.02 3.75
CA LYS A 95 14.85 6.65 2.73
C LYS A 95 15.70 5.47 3.14
N ASN A 96 15.79 5.26 4.43
CA ASN A 96 16.61 4.19 5.00
C ASN A 96 15.81 2.90 5.22
N THR A 97 14.50 2.92 4.92
CA THR A 97 13.69 1.72 5.02
C THR A 97 14.00 0.82 3.84
N SER A 98 14.69 -0.26 4.11
CA SER A 98 15.06 -1.23 3.08
C SER A 98 14.10 -2.40 2.99
N SER A 99 13.21 -2.55 3.96
CA SER A 99 12.23 -3.63 3.99
C SER A 99 10.85 -3.09 4.36
N TYR A 100 9.83 -3.78 3.87
CA TYR A 100 8.44 -3.47 4.18
C TYR A 100 8.06 -4.06 5.53
N PRO A 101 7.06 -3.48 6.24
CA PRO A 101 6.54 -4.11 7.45
C PRO A 101 6.02 -5.52 7.15
N GLU A 102 6.21 -6.43 8.08
CA GLU A 102 5.70 -7.80 7.96
C GLU A 102 4.20 -7.90 8.24
N THR A 103 3.59 -6.81 8.64
CA THR A 103 2.17 -6.73 8.99
C THR A 103 1.42 -5.86 7.99
N THR A 104 0.09 -5.97 8.01
CA THR A 104 -0.79 -5.26 7.11
C THR A 104 -1.28 -3.94 7.72
N LEU A 105 -1.82 -3.06 6.89
CA LEU A 105 -2.46 -1.82 7.36
C LEU A 105 -3.63 -2.12 8.30
N GLY A 106 -4.44 -3.12 7.98
CA GLY A 106 -5.58 -3.51 8.80
C GLY A 106 -5.21 -4.37 10.01
N GLY A 107 -4.01 -4.93 10.02
CA GLY A 107 -3.53 -5.78 11.12
C GLY A 107 -2.60 -5.09 12.09
N THR A 108 -2.32 -3.80 11.91
CA THR A 108 -1.35 -3.06 12.73
C THR A 108 -2.01 -1.89 13.41
N LYS A 109 -1.93 -1.84 14.73
CA LYS A 109 -2.48 -0.72 15.49
C LYS A 109 -1.64 0.54 15.31
N VAL A 110 -2.31 1.69 15.32
CA VAL A 110 -1.63 2.97 15.32
C VAL A 110 -0.86 3.18 16.62
N PRO A 111 0.21 4.02 16.58
CA PRO A 111 0.93 4.35 17.81
C PRO A 111 0.03 5.08 18.82
N SER A 112 0.33 4.94 20.10
CA SER A 112 -0.39 5.65 21.16
C SER A 112 0.05 7.10 21.35
N THR A 113 0.77 7.66 20.37
CA THR A 113 1.21 9.04 20.37
C THR A 113 0.15 9.95 19.76
N ASN A 114 0.23 11.26 20.06
CA ASN A 114 -0.70 12.24 19.50
C ASN A 114 -0.52 12.44 18.00
N GLU A 115 0.65 12.12 17.47
CA GLU A 115 0.98 12.31 16.06
C GLU A 115 1.70 11.09 15.52
N PHE A 116 1.35 10.70 14.31
CA PHE A 116 2.06 9.68 13.55
C PHE A 116 1.86 9.91 12.06
N SER A 117 2.68 9.26 11.27
CA SER A 117 2.58 9.32 9.81
C SER A 117 2.50 7.93 9.21
N ILE A 118 1.84 7.84 8.07
CA ILE A 118 1.83 6.67 7.20
C ILE A 118 2.40 7.13 5.87
N VAL A 119 3.39 6.41 5.36
CA VAL A 119 3.90 6.65 4.02
C VAL A 119 3.42 5.52 3.12
N LEU A 120 2.80 5.89 2.01
CA LEU A 120 2.36 4.94 0.99
C LEU A 120 3.25 5.12 -0.25
N SER A 121 3.71 4.01 -0.79
CA SER A 121 4.59 4.00 -1.95
C SER A 121 4.07 2.99 -2.98
N TYR A 122 3.99 3.42 -4.23
CA TYR A 122 3.56 2.56 -5.33
C TYR A 122 4.78 1.96 -6.00
N ASP A 123 5.14 0.74 -5.60
CA ASP A 123 6.40 0.11 -5.96
C ASP A 123 6.22 -1.05 -6.92
N THR A 124 7.15 -1.17 -7.86
CA THR A 124 7.21 -2.29 -8.78
C THR A 124 8.02 -3.42 -8.17
N THR A 125 7.49 -4.64 -8.26
CA THR A 125 8.17 -5.86 -7.86
C THR A 125 8.30 -6.79 -9.05
N ARG A 126 9.37 -7.57 -9.07
CA ARG A 126 9.61 -8.58 -10.09
C ARG A 126 10.31 -9.77 -9.45
N PHE A 127 9.80 -10.97 -9.72
CA PHE A 127 10.47 -12.20 -9.29
C PHE A 127 10.10 -13.36 -10.20
N ASP A 128 11.04 -14.30 -10.30
CA ASP A 128 10.84 -15.56 -11.00
C ASP A 128 10.36 -16.62 -10.01
N TRP A 129 9.46 -17.46 -10.46
CA TRP A 129 8.93 -18.53 -9.63
C TRP A 129 8.69 -19.82 -10.42
#